data_72eeb7b16d7f3a11de0d93fbafc62955
#
_entry.id   72eeb7b16d7f3a11de0d93fbafc62955
#
_cell.length_a   1.000
_cell.length_b   1.000
_cell.length_c   1.000
_cell.angle_alpha   90.00
_cell.angle_beta   90.00
_cell.angle_gamma   90.00
#
_symmetry.space_group_name_H-M   'P 1'
#
loop_
_entity.id
_entity.type
_entity.pdbx_description
1 polymer ?
#
loop_
_entity_poly.entity_id
_entity_poly.type
_entity_poly.pdbx_seq_one_letter_code
_entity_poly.pdbx_strand_id
1 'polypeptide(L)'
;NHTQMNGPIAGELFLPDNCYTWCAGEMMNIKEVPKYAFNDFWSKKPKAIRWLYKILSYIIAPIASYIFTNADAIPVYKDSRIITTFKETVKCLEDNKNIVIFPEHAEKYNHIINDFQDKFIDVARLYYKKTKKEVTFVPCYLAVKLNKVVYGKGIKFDANDDINNQRKIIKEYLMNEITNIALELPRHKVVVYDNIGK
;
A
#
# COMPACT_ATOMS: atom_id res chain seq x y z
N ASN A 1 -8.16 1.59 -0.63
CA ASN A 1 -7.73 2.27 -1.87
C ASN A 1 -6.55 3.21 -1.61
N HIS A 2 -5.68 3.39 -2.62
CA HIS A 2 -4.40 4.11 -2.48
C HIS A 2 -4.56 5.64 -2.49
N THR A 3 -5.45 6.18 -3.31
CA THR A 3 -5.69 7.63 -3.44
C THR A 3 -4.41 8.48 -3.59
N GLN A 4 -3.41 7.98 -4.28
CA GLN A 4 -2.07 8.57 -4.45
C GLN A 4 -1.38 8.81 -3.09
N MET A 5 -0.87 10.00 -2.82
CA MET A 5 -0.23 10.33 -1.55
C MET A 5 -1.21 10.45 -0.36
N ASN A 6 -2.51 10.63 -0.64
CA ASN A 6 -3.48 10.81 0.46
C ASN A 6 -3.69 9.53 1.28
N GLY A 7 -3.62 8.35 0.65
CA GLY A 7 -3.76 7.07 1.34
C GLY A 7 -2.67 6.84 2.38
N PRO A 8 -1.39 6.83 1.99
CA PRO A 8 -0.27 6.70 2.93
C PRO A 8 -0.27 7.76 4.03
N ILE A 9 -0.48 9.05 3.68
CA ILE A 9 -0.52 10.14 4.66
C ILE A 9 -1.69 9.96 5.64
N ALA A 10 -2.87 9.61 5.15
CA ALA A 10 -4.01 9.35 6.03
C ALA A 10 -3.79 8.11 6.92
N GLY A 11 -3.06 7.12 6.41
CA GLY A 11 -2.65 5.95 7.19
C GLY A 11 -1.84 6.36 8.42
N GLU A 12 -0.85 7.21 8.25
CA GLU A 12 -0.02 7.70 9.35
C GLU A 12 -0.76 8.63 10.34
N LEU A 13 -1.74 9.40 9.85
CA LEU A 13 -2.40 10.42 10.68
C LEU A 13 -3.68 9.94 11.38
N PHE A 14 -4.38 8.95 10.83
CA PHE A 14 -5.75 8.62 11.25
C PHE A 14 -5.99 7.14 11.53
N LEU A 15 -5.02 6.27 11.27
CA LEU A 15 -5.10 4.87 11.67
C LEU A 15 -4.62 4.70 13.12
N PRO A 16 -5.04 3.61 13.80
CA PRO A 16 -4.56 3.31 15.15
C PRO A 16 -3.03 3.18 15.24
N ASP A 17 -2.45 3.57 16.37
CA ASP A 17 -0.99 3.56 16.63
C ASP A 17 -0.31 2.17 16.48
N ASN A 18 -1.09 1.09 16.41
CA ASN A 18 -0.58 -0.26 16.20
C ASN A 18 -0.59 -0.70 14.74
N CYS A 19 -0.71 0.22 13.79
CA CYS A 19 -0.71 -0.05 12.35
C CYS A 19 0.68 0.21 11.76
N TYR A 20 1.15 -0.74 10.94
CA TYR A 20 2.37 -0.62 10.16
C TYR A 20 2.04 -0.60 8.67
N THR A 21 2.53 0.38 7.94
CA THR A 21 2.17 0.58 6.52
C THR A 21 3.27 0.05 5.59
N TRP A 22 2.89 -0.72 4.58
CA TRP A 22 3.80 -1.07 3.50
C TRP A 22 4.11 0.18 2.65
N CYS A 23 5.39 0.51 2.54
CA CYS A 23 5.83 1.64 1.72
C CYS A 23 7.03 1.28 0.83
N ALA A 24 7.29 2.07 -0.21
CA ALA A 24 8.42 1.85 -1.10
C ALA A 24 9.75 1.88 -0.32
N GLY A 25 10.45 0.76 -0.28
CA GLY A 25 11.70 0.61 0.47
C GLY A 25 12.80 1.55 0.00
N GLU A 26 12.77 1.93 -1.28
CA GLU A 26 13.67 2.94 -1.85
C GLU A 26 13.56 4.31 -1.16
N MET A 27 12.40 4.63 -0.58
CA MET A 27 12.19 5.88 0.14
C MET A 27 12.88 5.90 1.53
N MET A 28 13.23 4.74 2.07
CA MET A 28 13.98 4.61 3.32
C MET A 28 15.49 4.70 3.14
N ASN A 29 15.99 4.52 1.91
CA ASN A 29 17.42 4.55 1.61
C ASN A 29 17.79 5.87 0.94
N ILE A 30 18.54 6.74 1.64
CA ILE A 30 18.97 8.06 1.15
C ILE A 30 19.63 8.01 -0.24
N LYS A 31 20.31 6.90 -0.57
CA LYS A 31 20.96 6.72 -1.89
C LYS A 31 19.99 6.35 -3.00
N GLU A 32 18.86 5.72 -2.67
CA GLU A 32 17.85 5.27 -3.62
C GLU A 32 16.73 6.31 -3.83
N VAL A 33 16.44 7.12 -2.80
CA VAL A 33 15.42 8.18 -2.84
C VAL A 33 15.51 9.07 -4.07
N PRO A 34 16.68 9.63 -4.48
CA PRO A 34 16.72 10.57 -5.59
C PRO A 34 16.23 9.94 -6.89
N LYS A 35 16.66 8.71 -7.19
CA LYS A 35 16.25 7.98 -8.38
C LYS A 35 14.76 7.63 -8.35
N TYR A 36 14.29 7.11 -7.21
CA TYR A 36 12.90 6.73 -7.03
C TYR A 36 11.98 7.94 -7.16
N ALA A 37 12.22 9.00 -6.37
CA ALA A 37 11.40 10.20 -6.36
C ALA A 37 11.35 10.90 -7.73
N PHE A 38 12.48 10.98 -8.43
CA PHE A 38 12.50 11.55 -9.78
C PHE A 38 11.66 10.73 -10.75
N ASN A 39 11.80 9.41 -10.75
CA ASN A 39 11.08 8.52 -11.67
C ASN A 39 9.59 8.51 -11.40
N ASP A 40 9.19 8.41 -10.15
CA ASP A 40 7.77 8.30 -9.75
C ASP A 40 7.01 9.63 -9.86
N PHE A 41 7.62 10.75 -9.41
CA PHE A 41 6.88 12.00 -9.30
C PHE A 41 7.18 12.99 -10.43
N TRP A 42 8.37 12.95 -11.03
CA TRP A 42 8.83 14.03 -11.89
C TRP A 42 9.28 13.64 -13.30
N SER A 43 9.32 12.34 -13.62
CA SER A 43 9.73 11.85 -14.94
C SER A 43 8.86 12.37 -16.09
N LYS A 44 7.58 12.67 -15.83
CA LYS A 44 6.63 13.20 -16.82
C LYS A 44 6.65 14.73 -16.95
N LYS A 45 7.45 15.45 -16.15
CA LYS A 45 7.57 16.90 -16.26
C LYS A 45 8.23 17.32 -17.59
N PRO A 46 8.00 18.55 -18.10
CA PRO A 46 8.62 19.04 -19.33
C PRO A 46 10.14 18.89 -19.30
N LYS A 47 10.73 18.48 -20.42
CA LYS A 47 12.18 18.17 -20.51
C LYS A 47 13.06 19.35 -20.05
N ALA A 48 12.65 20.59 -20.35
CA ALA A 48 13.39 21.81 -20.00
C ALA A 48 13.62 22.00 -18.50
N ILE A 49 12.73 21.48 -17.64
CA ILE A 49 12.80 21.67 -16.18
C ILE A 49 13.16 20.38 -15.42
N ARG A 50 13.34 19.25 -16.10
CA ARG A 50 13.66 17.97 -15.44
C ARG A 50 14.94 17.98 -14.63
N TRP A 51 15.94 18.71 -15.12
CA TRP A 51 17.23 18.84 -14.42
C TRP A 51 17.05 19.49 -13.04
N LEU A 52 16.15 20.49 -12.90
CA LEU A 52 15.82 21.10 -11.62
C LEU A 52 15.19 20.10 -10.65
N TYR A 53 14.23 19.31 -11.14
CA TYR A 53 13.61 18.26 -10.32
C TYR A 53 14.59 17.13 -9.93
N LYS A 54 15.59 16.88 -10.79
CA LYS A 54 16.66 15.95 -10.47
C LYS A 54 17.52 16.47 -9.30
N ILE A 55 17.88 17.75 -9.31
CA ILE A 55 18.57 18.37 -8.17
C ILE A 55 17.68 18.33 -6.92
N LEU A 56 16.41 18.71 -7.05
CA LEU A 56 15.44 18.69 -5.95
C LEU A 56 15.33 17.31 -5.32
N SER A 57 15.38 16.22 -6.11
CA SER A 57 15.32 14.86 -5.59
C SER A 57 16.47 14.52 -4.64
N TYR A 58 17.66 15.08 -4.85
CA TYR A 58 18.79 14.93 -3.93
C TYR A 58 18.63 15.78 -2.65
N ILE A 59 18.05 16.97 -2.77
CA ILE A 59 17.80 17.86 -1.62
C ILE A 59 16.77 17.25 -0.66
N ILE A 60 15.71 16.65 -1.20
CA ILE A 60 14.67 16.04 -0.36
C ILE A 60 15.06 14.67 0.19
N ALA A 61 16.07 14.00 -0.38
CA ALA A 61 16.43 12.64 -0.03
C ALA A 61 16.70 12.44 1.48
N PRO A 62 17.49 13.27 2.19
CA PRO A 62 17.71 13.08 3.61
C PRO A 62 16.43 13.24 4.43
N ILE A 63 15.57 14.19 4.06
CA ILE A 63 14.28 14.44 4.76
C ILE A 63 13.33 13.26 4.54
N ALA A 64 13.17 12.83 3.30
CA ALA A 64 12.30 11.70 2.98
C ALA A 64 12.78 10.41 3.65
N SER A 65 14.08 10.10 3.55
CA SER A 65 14.65 8.92 4.20
C SER A 65 14.46 8.95 5.71
N TYR A 66 14.67 10.12 6.36
CA TYR A 66 14.44 10.27 7.80
C TYR A 66 12.96 10.01 8.16
N ILE A 67 12.01 10.61 7.44
CA ILE A 67 10.58 10.42 7.71
C ILE A 67 10.20 8.94 7.58
N PHE A 68 10.51 8.32 6.44
CA PHE A 68 10.11 6.93 6.18
C PHE A 68 10.82 5.89 7.05
N THR A 69 12.03 6.18 7.51
CA THR A 69 12.75 5.29 8.43
C THR A 69 12.22 5.36 9.86
N ASN A 70 11.65 6.50 10.27
CA ASN A 70 11.11 6.71 11.62
C ASN A 70 9.57 6.58 11.68
N ALA A 71 8.90 6.36 10.55
CA ALA A 71 7.48 6.01 10.52
C ALA A 71 7.28 4.53 10.84
N ASP A 72 6.08 4.16 11.27
CA ASP A 72 5.66 2.76 11.44
C ASP A 72 5.43 2.11 10.07
N ALA A 73 6.52 1.92 9.32
CA ALA A 73 6.50 1.49 7.94
C ALA A 73 7.38 0.25 7.69
N ILE A 74 6.88 -0.66 6.84
CA ILE A 74 7.60 -1.85 6.39
C ILE A 74 8.05 -1.63 4.94
N PRO A 75 9.38 -1.72 4.66
CA PRO A 75 9.89 -1.51 3.31
C PRO A 75 9.44 -2.59 2.34
N VAL A 76 8.91 -2.19 1.19
CA VAL A 76 8.54 -3.08 0.09
C VAL A 76 9.48 -2.86 -1.09
N TYR A 77 10.10 -3.94 -1.54
CA TYR A 77 10.99 -3.94 -2.69
C TYR A 77 10.42 -4.79 -3.83
N LYS A 78 10.74 -4.41 -5.07
CA LYS A 78 10.34 -5.15 -6.29
C LYS A 78 11.36 -6.22 -6.72
N ASP A 79 12.38 -6.47 -5.92
CA ASP A 79 13.46 -7.42 -6.15
C ASP A 79 13.52 -8.51 -5.07
N SER A 80 14.61 -9.26 -4.97
CA SER A 80 14.78 -10.33 -3.97
C SER A 80 14.64 -9.88 -2.51
N ARG A 81 14.77 -8.60 -2.23
CA ARG A 81 14.55 -8.02 -0.89
C ARG A 81 13.10 -8.14 -0.40
N ILE A 82 12.14 -8.47 -1.28
CA ILE A 82 10.74 -8.73 -0.89
C ILE A 82 10.61 -9.80 0.20
N ILE A 83 11.56 -10.71 0.29
CA ILE A 83 11.60 -11.74 1.33
C ILE A 83 11.73 -11.09 2.72
N THR A 84 12.49 -10.00 2.83
CA THR A 84 12.64 -9.23 4.08
C THR A 84 11.31 -8.57 4.44
N THR A 85 10.62 -7.95 3.47
CA THR A 85 9.28 -7.38 3.66
C THR A 85 8.32 -8.40 4.30
N PHE A 86 8.27 -9.62 3.75
CA PHE A 86 7.39 -10.66 4.27
C PHE A 86 7.78 -11.12 5.67
N LYS A 87 9.08 -11.25 5.96
CA LYS A 87 9.56 -11.60 7.31
C LYS A 87 9.20 -10.54 8.34
N GLU A 88 9.41 -9.27 8.03
CA GLU A 88 9.05 -8.15 8.91
C GLU A 88 7.55 -8.06 9.12
N THR A 89 6.75 -8.24 8.06
CA THR A 89 5.30 -8.27 8.15
C THR A 89 4.80 -9.39 9.07
N VAL A 90 5.34 -10.60 8.93
CA VAL A 90 4.98 -11.73 9.80
C VAL A 90 5.37 -11.42 11.25
N LYS A 91 6.52 -10.83 11.50
CA LYS A 91 6.95 -10.42 12.85
C LYS A 91 5.99 -9.39 13.46
N CYS A 92 5.61 -8.36 12.72
CA CYS A 92 4.64 -7.36 13.18
C CYS A 92 3.28 -8.01 13.53
N LEU A 93 2.80 -8.96 12.72
CA LEU A 93 1.58 -9.70 13.01
C LEU A 93 1.70 -10.57 14.27
N GLU A 94 2.87 -11.17 14.54
CA GLU A 94 3.13 -11.90 15.80
C GLU A 94 3.09 -10.97 17.01
N ASP A 95 3.55 -9.74 16.85
CA ASP A 95 3.51 -8.69 17.87
C ASP A 95 2.13 -8.02 17.98
N ASN A 96 1.08 -8.63 17.40
CA ASN A 96 -0.29 -8.12 17.36
C ASN A 96 -0.43 -6.72 16.73
N LYS A 97 0.42 -6.39 15.78
CA LYS A 97 0.32 -5.17 14.98
C LYS A 97 -0.60 -5.39 13.79
N ASN A 98 -1.28 -4.34 13.35
CA ASN A 98 -2.04 -4.33 12.11
C ASN A 98 -1.17 -3.89 10.94
N ILE A 99 -1.42 -4.44 9.76
CA ILE A 99 -0.65 -4.12 8.57
C ILE A 99 -1.55 -3.43 7.55
N VAL A 100 -1.13 -2.28 7.09
CA VAL A 100 -1.81 -1.51 6.05
C VAL A 100 -1.10 -1.72 4.72
N ILE A 101 -1.85 -2.15 3.71
CA ILE A 101 -1.31 -2.45 2.38
C ILE A 101 -2.15 -1.73 1.33
N PHE A 102 -1.47 -1.04 0.41
CA PHE A 102 -2.06 -0.42 -0.77
C PHE A 102 -1.68 -1.24 -2.01
N PRO A 103 -2.46 -2.28 -2.35
CA PRO A 103 -2.07 -3.24 -3.39
C PRO A 103 -2.39 -2.79 -4.81
N GLU A 104 -2.96 -1.61 -5.01
CA GLU A 104 -3.33 -1.10 -6.33
C GLU A 104 -2.12 -0.96 -7.26
N HIS A 105 -2.30 -1.36 -8.52
CA HIS A 105 -1.35 -1.11 -9.60
C HIS A 105 -1.99 -0.36 -10.77
N ALA A 106 -1.29 -0.21 -11.90
CA ALA A 106 -1.72 0.71 -12.95
C ALA A 106 -2.91 0.23 -13.79
N GLU A 107 -3.28 -1.05 -13.73
CA GLU A 107 -4.42 -1.58 -14.46
C GLU A 107 -5.72 -1.17 -13.80
N LYS A 108 -6.70 -0.73 -14.60
CA LYS A 108 -8.01 -0.35 -14.09
C LYS A 108 -8.84 -1.58 -13.78
N TYR A 109 -9.46 -1.59 -12.59
CA TYR A 109 -10.54 -2.51 -12.29
C TYR A 109 -11.90 -1.86 -12.61
N ASN A 110 -12.14 -0.65 -12.08
CA ASN A 110 -13.34 0.12 -12.35
C ASN A 110 -13.06 1.65 -12.24
N HIS A 111 -14.10 2.47 -12.11
CA HIS A 111 -13.97 3.92 -11.99
C HIS A 111 -13.60 4.40 -10.57
N ILE A 112 -13.55 3.48 -9.58
CA ILE A 112 -13.27 3.78 -8.17
C ILE A 112 -11.86 3.37 -7.79
N ILE A 113 -11.45 2.15 -8.18
CA ILE A 113 -10.13 1.58 -7.85
C ILE A 113 -9.49 0.94 -9.07
N ASN A 114 -8.18 0.81 -8.99
CA ASN A 114 -7.40 -0.02 -9.90
C ASN A 114 -7.37 -1.48 -9.44
N ASP A 115 -6.87 -2.37 -10.31
CA ASP A 115 -6.68 -3.77 -9.96
C ASP A 115 -5.64 -3.95 -8.87
N PHE A 116 -5.73 -5.03 -8.09
CA PHE A 116 -4.84 -5.34 -6.99
C PHE A 116 -3.77 -6.35 -7.39
N GLN A 117 -2.55 -6.12 -6.98
CA GLN A 117 -1.55 -7.19 -6.90
C GLN A 117 -1.99 -8.17 -5.82
N ASP A 118 -1.88 -9.47 -6.07
CA ASP A 118 -2.41 -10.52 -5.19
C ASP A 118 -1.39 -11.14 -4.22
N LYS A 119 -0.09 -10.97 -4.50
CA LYS A 119 0.98 -11.64 -3.76
C LYS A 119 1.12 -11.21 -2.29
N PHE A 120 0.54 -10.06 -1.90
CA PHE A 120 0.53 -9.67 -0.49
C PHE A 120 -0.24 -10.67 0.38
N ILE A 121 -1.15 -11.44 -0.20
CA ILE A 121 -1.93 -12.46 0.50
C ILE A 121 -1.04 -13.62 0.98
N ASP A 122 0.11 -13.83 0.36
CA ASP A 122 1.07 -14.87 0.78
C ASP A 122 1.59 -14.68 2.21
N VAL A 123 1.56 -13.46 2.72
CA VAL A 123 1.90 -13.16 4.11
C VAL A 123 1.02 -13.94 5.08
N ALA A 124 -0.28 -14.07 4.77
CA ALA A 124 -1.21 -14.83 5.61
C ALA A 124 -0.82 -16.31 5.69
N ARG A 125 -0.41 -16.91 4.56
CA ARG A 125 0.11 -18.29 4.52
C ARG A 125 1.39 -18.45 5.34
N LEU A 126 2.31 -17.49 5.24
CA LEU A 126 3.56 -17.53 6.01
C LEU A 126 3.29 -17.39 7.51
N TYR A 127 2.41 -16.46 7.88
CA TYR A 127 1.99 -16.28 9.27
C TYR A 127 1.33 -17.52 9.84
N TYR A 128 0.39 -18.13 9.10
CA TYR A 128 -0.26 -19.38 9.54
C TYR A 128 0.74 -20.55 9.68
N LYS A 129 1.68 -20.69 8.75
CA LYS A 129 2.71 -21.75 8.87
C LYS A 129 3.49 -21.63 10.18
N LYS A 130 3.75 -20.41 10.64
CA LYS A 130 4.55 -20.14 11.84
C LYS A 130 3.72 -20.20 13.11
N THR A 131 2.52 -19.64 13.12
CA THR A 131 1.73 -19.38 14.34
C THR A 131 0.50 -20.27 14.49
N LYS A 132 0.04 -20.91 13.42
CA LYS A 132 -1.25 -21.62 13.30
C LYS A 132 -2.46 -20.70 13.48
N LYS A 133 -2.27 -19.37 13.39
CA LYS A 133 -3.35 -18.39 13.45
C LYS A 133 -3.65 -17.88 12.05
N GLU A 134 -4.90 -17.57 11.77
CA GLU A 134 -5.37 -17.01 10.51
C GLU A 134 -5.34 -15.48 10.53
N VAL A 135 -5.08 -14.88 9.37
CA VAL A 135 -5.15 -13.44 9.16
C VAL A 135 -6.53 -13.08 8.62
N THR A 136 -7.07 -11.95 9.07
CA THR A 136 -8.28 -11.35 8.51
C THR A 136 -7.88 -10.14 7.67
N PHE A 137 -8.31 -10.12 6.40
CA PHE A 137 -8.16 -8.96 5.51
C PHE A 137 -9.40 -8.08 5.62
N VAL A 138 -9.20 -6.81 5.94
CA VAL A 138 -10.28 -5.83 6.11
C VAL A 138 -10.22 -4.81 4.97
N PRO A 139 -11.25 -4.71 4.11
CA PRO A 139 -11.30 -3.68 3.09
C PRO A 139 -11.43 -2.31 3.73
N CYS A 140 -10.64 -1.35 3.23
CA CYS A 140 -10.63 0.01 3.73
C CYS A 140 -10.78 0.99 2.56
N TYR A 141 -11.79 1.85 2.62
CA TYR A 141 -12.01 2.92 1.65
C TYR A 141 -11.74 4.29 2.27
N LEU A 142 -10.81 5.00 1.67
CA LEU A 142 -10.48 6.37 2.03
C LEU A 142 -11.26 7.35 1.15
N ALA A 143 -12.27 7.99 1.70
CA ALA A 143 -13.07 9.02 1.06
C ALA A 143 -12.50 10.41 1.35
N VAL A 144 -11.40 10.79 0.66
CA VAL A 144 -10.64 12.02 0.94
C VAL A 144 -11.51 13.28 0.97
N LYS A 145 -12.43 13.39 0.02
CA LYS A 145 -13.32 14.58 -0.08
C LYS A 145 -14.43 14.62 0.96
N LEU A 146 -14.66 13.52 1.66
CA LEU A 146 -15.59 13.44 2.79
C LEU A 146 -14.86 13.42 4.14
N ASN A 147 -13.52 13.43 4.15
CA ASN A 147 -12.70 13.27 5.36
C ASN A 147 -13.09 12.03 6.17
N LYS A 148 -13.29 10.89 5.47
CA LYS A 148 -13.72 9.63 6.09
C LYS A 148 -12.82 8.49 5.70
N VAL A 149 -12.54 7.63 6.68
CA VAL A 149 -11.99 6.29 6.49
C VAL A 149 -13.09 5.30 6.84
N VAL A 150 -13.46 4.41 5.91
CA VAL A 150 -14.55 3.46 6.09
C VAL A 150 -14.00 2.04 5.95
N TYR A 151 -14.29 1.23 6.94
CA TYR A 151 -13.91 -0.19 6.97
C TYR A 151 -15.11 -1.05 6.60
N GLY A 152 -14.90 -2.02 5.72
CA GLY A 152 -15.89 -3.03 5.39
C GLY A 152 -15.74 -4.29 6.23
N LYS A 153 -16.55 -5.30 5.92
CA LYS A 153 -16.49 -6.60 6.57
C LYS A 153 -15.20 -7.32 6.19
N GLY A 154 -14.50 -7.89 7.17
CA GLY A 154 -13.28 -8.65 6.93
C GLY A 154 -13.54 -10.02 6.32
N ILE A 155 -12.57 -10.51 5.52
CA ILE A 155 -12.49 -11.88 5.03
C ILE A 155 -11.28 -12.58 5.63
N LYS A 156 -11.47 -13.80 6.14
CA LYS A 156 -10.38 -14.61 6.71
C LYS A 156 -9.67 -15.38 5.61
N PHE A 157 -8.37 -15.54 5.77
CA PHE A 157 -7.57 -16.47 4.98
C PHE A 157 -7.89 -17.91 5.42
N ASP A 158 -8.24 -18.77 4.46
CA ASP A 158 -8.40 -20.21 4.72
C ASP A 158 -7.09 -20.94 4.43
N ALA A 159 -6.45 -21.44 5.48
CA ALA A 159 -5.18 -22.15 5.38
C ALA A 159 -5.28 -23.56 4.78
N ASN A 160 -6.49 -24.12 4.68
CA ASN A 160 -6.75 -25.43 4.11
C ASN A 160 -6.97 -25.40 2.59
N ASP A 161 -7.19 -24.21 2.03
CA ASP A 161 -7.41 -24.02 0.60
C ASP A 161 -6.11 -23.75 -0.16
N ASP A 162 -6.14 -23.92 -1.48
CA ASP A 162 -5.00 -23.61 -2.34
C ASP A 162 -4.70 -22.10 -2.34
N ILE A 163 -3.42 -21.76 -2.29
CA ILE A 163 -3.00 -20.35 -2.20
C ILE A 163 -3.41 -19.52 -3.42
N ASN A 164 -3.45 -20.11 -4.62
CA ASN A 164 -3.85 -19.36 -5.80
C ASN A 164 -5.37 -19.10 -5.77
N ASN A 165 -6.14 -20.06 -5.25
CA ASN A 165 -7.57 -19.87 -5.02
C ASN A 165 -7.82 -18.77 -3.96
N GLN A 166 -7.10 -18.82 -2.83
CA GLN A 166 -7.20 -17.80 -1.78
C GLN A 166 -6.80 -16.41 -2.29
N ARG A 167 -5.75 -16.30 -3.10
CA ARG A 167 -5.37 -15.01 -3.74
C ARG A 167 -6.52 -14.46 -4.59
N LYS A 168 -7.14 -15.30 -5.40
CA LYS A 168 -8.26 -14.87 -6.26
C LYS A 168 -9.45 -14.43 -5.42
N ILE A 169 -9.92 -15.28 -4.50
CA ILE A 169 -11.10 -15.02 -3.67
C ILE A 169 -10.92 -13.74 -2.83
N ILE A 170 -9.81 -13.63 -2.12
CA ILE A 170 -9.56 -12.48 -1.23
C ILE A 170 -9.40 -11.20 -2.03
N LYS A 171 -8.63 -11.23 -3.14
CA LYS A 171 -8.46 -10.08 -4.03
C LYS A 171 -9.81 -9.58 -4.54
N GLU A 172 -10.61 -10.45 -5.15
CA GLU A 172 -11.92 -10.11 -5.70
C GLU A 172 -12.88 -9.57 -4.62
N TYR A 173 -12.90 -10.22 -3.46
CA TYR A 173 -13.70 -9.78 -2.32
C TYR A 173 -13.33 -8.34 -1.89
N LEU A 174 -12.05 -8.09 -1.67
CA LEU A 174 -11.58 -6.76 -1.22
C LEU A 174 -11.90 -5.66 -2.23
N MET A 175 -11.71 -5.91 -3.52
CA MET A 175 -12.02 -4.93 -4.57
C MET A 175 -13.51 -4.65 -4.67
N ASN A 176 -14.36 -5.68 -4.58
CA ASN A 176 -15.81 -5.53 -4.62
C ASN A 176 -16.31 -4.77 -3.38
N GLU A 177 -15.85 -5.12 -2.18
CA GLU A 177 -16.26 -4.45 -0.96
C GLU A 177 -15.84 -2.96 -0.94
N ILE A 178 -14.62 -2.65 -1.35
CA ILE A 178 -14.15 -1.25 -1.45
C ILE A 178 -15.02 -0.48 -2.46
N THR A 179 -15.39 -1.10 -3.57
CA THR A 179 -16.28 -0.51 -4.57
C THR A 179 -17.68 -0.24 -3.98
N ASN A 180 -18.26 -1.23 -3.28
CA ASN A 180 -19.56 -1.11 -2.65
C ASN A 180 -19.59 0.00 -1.60
N ILE A 181 -18.58 0.05 -0.71
CA ILE A 181 -18.43 1.13 0.27
C ILE A 181 -18.43 2.50 -0.40
N ALA A 182 -17.69 2.66 -1.50
CA ALA A 182 -17.62 3.92 -2.22
C ALA A 182 -18.96 4.33 -2.84
N LEU A 183 -19.74 3.36 -3.33
CA LEU A 183 -21.06 3.59 -3.95
C LEU A 183 -22.15 3.90 -2.91
N GLU A 184 -22.06 3.36 -1.72
CA GLU A 184 -23.00 3.61 -0.61
C GLU A 184 -22.80 4.98 0.05
N LEU A 185 -21.60 5.56 -0.09
CA LEU A 185 -21.31 6.89 0.45
C LEU A 185 -22.00 8.00 -0.35
N PRO A 186 -22.29 9.15 0.28
CA PRO A 186 -22.77 10.34 -0.44
C PRO A 186 -21.87 10.66 -1.64
N ARG A 187 -22.47 11.22 -2.70
CA ARG A 187 -21.72 11.56 -3.92
C ARG A 187 -20.47 12.40 -3.60
N HIS A 188 -19.31 11.89 -3.98
CA HIS A 188 -18.02 12.53 -3.74
C HIS A 188 -17.07 12.29 -4.92
N LYS A 189 -16.02 13.10 -4.99
CA LYS A 189 -14.97 12.91 -6.01
C LYS A 189 -14.07 11.76 -5.59
N VAL A 190 -14.05 10.71 -6.39
CA VAL A 190 -13.10 9.60 -6.26
C VAL A 190 -11.70 10.05 -6.72
N VAL A 191 -10.68 9.72 -5.94
CA VAL A 191 -9.27 9.94 -6.30
C VAL A 191 -8.67 8.58 -6.61
N VAL A 192 -8.59 8.24 -7.89
CA VAL A 192 -8.00 6.97 -8.35
C VAL A 192 -6.48 7.04 -8.29
N TYR A 193 -5.85 5.93 -7.97
CA TYR A 193 -4.39 5.81 -8.02
C TYR A 193 -3.88 5.91 -9.47
N ASP A 194 -3.04 6.89 -9.75
CA ASP A 194 -2.37 7.06 -11.04
C ASP A 194 -0.87 6.78 -10.85
N ASN A 195 -0.43 5.60 -11.25
CA ASN A 195 0.98 5.22 -11.18
C ASN A 195 1.77 6.01 -12.22
N ILE A 196 2.47 7.02 -11.76
CA ILE A 196 3.25 7.94 -12.60
C ILE A 196 4.53 7.27 -13.11
N GLY A 197 5.01 6.22 -12.46
CA GLY A 197 6.30 5.56 -12.68
C GLY A 197 6.29 4.38 -13.67
N LYS A 198 5.54 4.45 -14.78
CA LYS A 198 5.69 3.47 -15.88
C LYS A 198 6.82 3.84 -16.82
#